data_b2c47dbc7a0c34c12bbe49f1ec22f932
#
_entry.id   b2c47dbc7a0c34c12bbe49f1ec22f932
#
_cell.length_a   1.000
_cell.length_b   1.000
_cell.length_c   1.000
_cell.angle_alpha   90.00
_cell.angle_beta   90.00
_cell.angle_gamma   90.00
#
_symmetry.space_group_name_H-M   'P 1'
#
loop_
_entity.id
_entity.type
_entity.pdbx_description
1 polymer ?
#
loop_
_entity_poly.entity_id
_entity_poly.type
_entity_poly.pdbx_seq_one_letter_code
_entity_poly.pdbx_strand_id
1 'polypeptide(L)'
;NSSLVRQDLLGMSIIFSSQGIPFIQYGAEFLKTKQGDHNSYKSNDDINSIKWYDKEKFIDVFNYNKGLIEIRRSLPHFRLRDTELIKNNINFIFAGNSENCGVLIQHINLNNYDKGEVVVIYNGTNIDNYDVNSYVPSSSSGYWNIIANENSAGMKILNTVFNNQIPGLRSYSIMILCNNINFC
;
A
#
# COMPACT_ATOMS: atom_id res chain seq x y z
N ASN A 1 2.10 -0.93 16.15
CA ASN A 1 0.81 -1.56 15.84
C ASN A 1 0.88 -3.07 16.04
N SER A 2 -0.22 -3.69 16.51
CA SER A 2 -0.33 -5.15 16.60
C SER A 2 -0.28 -5.79 15.19
N SER A 3 0.01 -7.10 15.12
CA SER A 3 0.01 -7.82 13.83
C SER A 3 -1.35 -7.74 13.13
N LEU A 4 -2.46 -7.75 13.87
CA LEU A 4 -3.80 -7.61 13.31
C LEU A 4 -4.03 -6.23 12.68
N VAL A 5 -3.58 -5.15 13.32
CA VAL A 5 -3.66 -3.81 12.74
C VAL A 5 -2.80 -3.69 11.49
N ARG A 6 -1.61 -4.29 11.47
CA ARG A 6 -0.77 -4.32 10.26
C ARG A 6 -1.43 -5.08 9.11
N GLN A 7 -2.10 -6.21 9.38
CA GLN A 7 -2.85 -6.95 8.36
C GLN A 7 -4.00 -6.12 7.79
N ASP A 8 -4.73 -5.39 8.64
CA ASP A 8 -5.77 -4.47 8.19
C ASP A 8 -5.20 -3.35 7.30
N LEU A 9 -4.12 -2.70 7.73
CA LEU A 9 -3.43 -1.68 6.94
C LEU A 9 -2.86 -2.23 5.64
N LEU A 10 -2.36 -3.46 5.62
CA LEU A 10 -1.94 -4.13 4.39
C LEU A 10 -3.13 -4.32 3.43
N GLY A 11 -4.28 -4.76 3.93
CA GLY A 11 -5.51 -4.89 3.14
C GLY A 11 -5.96 -3.55 2.54
N MET A 12 -5.98 -2.48 3.34
CA MET A 12 -6.27 -1.13 2.87
C MET A 12 -5.26 -0.65 1.82
N SER A 13 -3.99 -0.96 2.02
CA SER A 13 -2.92 -0.61 1.09
C SER A 13 -3.10 -1.28 -0.27
N ILE A 14 -3.49 -2.56 -0.29
CA ILE A 14 -3.80 -3.29 -1.53
C ILE A 14 -4.95 -2.60 -2.28
N ILE A 15 -6.02 -2.21 -1.58
CA ILE A 15 -7.16 -1.52 -2.20
C ILE A 15 -6.73 -0.18 -2.83
N PHE A 16 -5.96 0.64 -2.11
CA PHE A 16 -5.58 1.96 -2.59
C PHE A 16 -4.46 1.96 -3.64
N SER A 17 -3.66 0.90 -3.73
CA SER A 17 -2.60 0.76 -4.74
C SER A 17 -2.98 -0.11 -5.94
N SER A 18 -4.16 -0.73 -5.93
CA SER A 18 -4.71 -1.46 -7.08
C SER A 18 -5.29 -0.53 -8.13
N GLN A 19 -5.37 -1.00 -9.39
CA GLN A 19 -6.12 -0.33 -10.45
C GLN A 19 -7.62 -0.39 -10.19
N GLY A 20 -8.41 0.43 -10.90
CA GLY A 20 -9.86 0.48 -10.78
C GLY A 20 -10.35 1.45 -9.72
N ILE A 21 -11.58 1.28 -9.26
CA ILE A 21 -12.23 2.16 -8.29
C ILE A 21 -12.11 1.56 -6.89
N PRO A 22 -11.42 2.24 -5.94
CA PRO A 22 -11.34 1.75 -4.58
C PRO A 22 -12.71 1.80 -3.89
N PHE A 23 -13.08 0.74 -3.23
CA PHE A 23 -14.32 0.66 -2.46
C PHE A 23 -14.00 0.12 -1.07
N ILE A 24 -14.35 0.89 -0.04
CA ILE A 24 -14.10 0.55 1.36
C ILE A 24 -15.38 0.70 2.18
N GLN A 25 -15.51 -0.09 3.23
CA GLN A 25 -16.59 0.09 4.19
C GLN A 25 -16.33 1.35 5.03
N TYR A 26 -17.37 2.14 5.29
CA TYR A 26 -17.27 3.32 6.17
C TYR A 26 -16.77 2.92 7.57
N GLY A 27 -15.82 3.68 8.08
CA GLY A 27 -15.18 3.44 9.37
C GLY A 27 -14.01 2.44 9.34
N ALA A 28 -13.75 1.76 8.20
CA ALA A 28 -12.60 0.88 8.07
C ALA A 28 -11.28 1.67 8.27
N GLU A 29 -11.26 2.93 7.87
CA GLU A 29 -10.12 3.82 7.99
C GLU A 29 -9.70 4.14 9.43
N PHE A 30 -10.49 3.76 10.43
CA PHE A 30 -10.17 3.84 11.86
C PHE A 30 -10.65 2.61 12.64
N LEU A 31 -10.59 1.43 12.02
CA LEU A 31 -10.82 0.12 12.63
C LEU A 31 -12.23 -0.07 13.23
N LYS A 32 -13.28 0.46 12.56
CA LYS A 32 -14.66 0.20 12.98
C LYS A 32 -14.92 -1.30 13.08
N THR A 33 -15.40 -1.74 14.21
CA THR A 33 -15.76 -3.13 14.46
C THR A 33 -17.25 -3.37 14.38
N LYS A 34 -17.66 -4.54 13.93
CA LYS A 34 -19.01 -5.09 14.03
C LYS A 34 -19.15 -6.07 15.20
N GLN A 35 -18.18 -6.12 16.10
CA GLN A 35 -18.16 -6.97 17.30
C GLN A 35 -18.35 -8.47 16.98
N GLY A 36 -17.92 -8.93 15.80
CA GLY A 36 -18.06 -10.30 15.34
C GLY A 36 -19.42 -10.61 14.64
N ASP A 37 -20.32 -9.64 14.54
CA ASP A 37 -21.56 -9.79 13.76
C ASP A 37 -21.24 -9.74 12.26
N HIS A 38 -21.26 -10.90 11.61
CA HIS A 38 -20.95 -11.05 10.19
C HIS A 38 -22.13 -10.78 9.26
N ASN A 39 -23.35 -10.58 9.81
CA ASN A 39 -24.55 -10.29 9.02
C ASN A 39 -25.40 -9.18 9.66
N SER A 40 -24.77 -8.05 9.88
CA SER A 40 -25.28 -6.95 10.71
C SER A 40 -26.35 -6.07 10.07
N TYR A 41 -26.91 -6.42 8.89
CA TYR A 41 -27.80 -5.52 8.15
C TYR A 41 -29.11 -5.18 8.89
N LYS A 42 -29.54 -6.01 9.83
CA LYS A 42 -30.69 -5.78 10.74
C LYS A 42 -30.29 -5.52 12.19
N SER A 43 -29.01 -5.49 12.49
CA SER A 43 -28.53 -5.25 13.85
C SER A 43 -28.77 -3.80 14.27
N ASN A 44 -28.85 -3.58 15.56
CA ASN A 44 -29.11 -2.25 16.14
C ASN A 44 -27.94 -1.27 15.95
N ASP A 45 -28.14 -0.04 16.42
CA ASP A 45 -27.14 1.03 16.31
C ASP A 45 -25.87 0.76 17.12
N ASP A 46 -25.91 -0.06 18.17
CA ASP A 46 -24.71 -0.43 18.92
C ASP A 46 -23.67 -1.15 18.03
N ILE A 47 -24.18 -1.90 17.05
CA ILE A 47 -23.35 -2.61 16.04
C ILE A 47 -23.12 -1.73 14.80
N ASN A 48 -24.15 -1.01 14.35
CA ASN A 48 -24.13 -0.38 13.03
C ASN A 48 -23.68 1.07 13.03
N SER A 49 -23.83 1.84 14.13
CA SER A 49 -23.41 3.24 14.15
C SER A 49 -21.90 3.42 14.04
N ILE A 50 -21.47 4.59 13.57
CA ILE A 50 -20.08 5.03 13.66
C ILE A 50 -19.84 5.61 15.05
N LYS A 51 -18.81 5.10 15.71
CA LYS A 51 -18.32 5.63 16.98
C LYS A 51 -17.16 6.58 16.71
N TRP A 52 -17.45 7.86 16.55
CA TRP A 52 -16.48 8.87 16.13
C TRP A 52 -15.27 9.00 17.06
N TYR A 53 -15.40 8.66 18.35
CA TYR A 53 -14.29 8.63 19.29
C TYR A 53 -13.22 7.57 18.91
N ASP A 54 -13.58 6.52 18.14
CA ASP A 54 -12.62 5.55 17.66
C ASP A 54 -11.61 6.16 16.69
N LYS A 55 -11.99 7.21 15.96
CA LYS A 55 -11.07 7.96 15.10
C LYS A 55 -9.94 8.61 15.91
N GLU A 56 -10.23 9.18 17.07
CA GLU A 56 -9.21 9.76 17.94
C GLU A 56 -8.33 8.66 18.56
N LYS A 57 -8.96 7.58 18.99
CA LYS A 57 -8.28 6.41 19.57
C LYS A 57 -7.32 5.74 18.57
N PHE A 58 -7.67 5.67 17.29
CA PHE A 58 -6.91 5.04 16.24
C PHE A 58 -6.39 6.06 15.21
N ILE A 59 -6.00 7.23 15.69
CA ILE A 59 -5.57 8.36 14.83
C ILE A 59 -4.41 8.00 13.90
N ASP A 60 -3.50 7.12 14.32
CA ASP A 60 -2.38 6.68 13.49
C ASP A 60 -2.87 5.85 12.29
N VAL A 61 -3.84 4.96 12.50
CA VAL A 61 -4.47 4.18 11.43
C VAL A 61 -5.21 5.09 10.45
N PHE A 62 -5.96 6.06 10.98
CA PHE A 62 -6.65 7.05 10.17
C PHE A 62 -5.67 7.88 9.31
N ASN A 63 -4.57 8.36 9.91
CA ASN A 63 -3.57 9.14 9.20
C ASN A 63 -2.84 8.31 8.15
N TYR A 64 -2.59 7.03 8.41
CA TYR A 64 -2.01 6.11 7.45
C TYR A 64 -2.91 5.97 6.21
N ASN A 65 -4.20 5.68 6.41
CA ASN A 65 -5.19 5.58 5.34
C ASN A 65 -5.35 6.89 4.56
N LYS A 66 -5.35 8.04 5.26
CA LYS A 66 -5.34 9.36 4.62
C LYS A 66 -4.13 9.52 3.70
N GLY A 67 -2.94 9.07 4.14
CA GLY A 67 -1.72 9.10 3.34
C GLY A 67 -1.77 8.19 2.11
N LEU A 68 -2.37 7.00 2.21
CA LEU A 68 -2.59 6.11 1.06
C LEU A 68 -3.51 6.77 0.01
N ILE A 69 -4.56 7.46 0.45
CA ILE A 69 -5.46 8.22 -0.43
C ILE A 69 -4.70 9.36 -1.11
N GLU A 70 -3.85 10.07 -0.37
CA GLU A 70 -2.99 11.13 -0.91
C GLU A 70 -2.07 10.59 -2.01
N ILE A 71 -1.35 9.49 -1.76
CA ILE A 71 -0.49 8.81 -2.75
C ILE A 71 -1.30 8.46 -3.99
N ARG A 72 -2.45 7.80 -3.83
CA ARG A 72 -3.30 7.41 -4.97
C ARG A 72 -3.79 8.61 -5.78
N ARG A 73 -4.12 9.72 -5.14
CA ARG A 73 -4.58 10.94 -5.82
C ARG A 73 -3.46 11.66 -6.56
N SER A 74 -2.27 11.65 -6.00
CA SER A 74 -1.10 12.33 -6.56
C SER A 74 -0.47 11.54 -7.70
N LEU A 75 -0.37 10.21 -7.56
CA LEU A 75 0.28 9.36 -8.55
C LEU A 75 -0.72 8.78 -9.57
N PRO A 76 -0.61 9.13 -10.86
CA PRO A 76 -1.49 8.59 -11.91
C PRO A 76 -1.31 7.08 -12.10
N HIS A 77 -0.19 6.50 -11.65
CA HIS A 77 0.16 5.09 -11.72
C HIS A 77 -0.94 4.14 -11.21
N PHE A 78 -1.72 4.58 -10.22
CA PHE A 78 -2.79 3.77 -9.61
C PHE A 78 -4.17 4.00 -10.25
N ARG A 79 -4.26 4.81 -11.31
CA ARG A 79 -5.52 5.24 -11.91
C ARG A 79 -5.47 5.24 -13.43
N LEU A 80 -4.82 4.22 -14.00
CA LEU A 80 -4.75 4.06 -15.45
C LEU A 80 -6.16 3.72 -15.98
N ARG A 81 -6.53 4.35 -17.09
CA ARG A 81 -7.89 4.25 -17.65
C ARG A 81 -7.99 3.36 -18.88
N ASP A 82 -6.85 2.97 -19.41
CA ASP A 82 -6.76 2.21 -20.64
C ASP A 82 -6.20 0.82 -20.36
N THR A 83 -6.83 -0.22 -20.93
CA THR A 83 -6.46 -1.62 -20.70
C THR A 83 -5.07 -1.93 -21.23
N GLU A 84 -4.69 -1.34 -22.37
CA GLU A 84 -3.36 -1.57 -22.97
C GLU A 84 -2.27 -0.87 -22.14
N LEU A 85 -2.56 0.32 -21.59
CA LEU A 85 -1.65 0.97 -20.63
C LEU A 85 -1.41 0.09 -19.40
N ILE A 86 -2.47 -0.52 -18.86
CA ILE A 86 -2.35 -1.42 -17.70
C ILE A 86 -1.50 -2.63 -18.05
N LYS A 87 -1.82 -3.34 -19.13
CA LYS A 87 -1.12 -4.56 -19.55
C LYS A 87 0.37 -4.33 -19.87
N ASN A 88 0.68 -3.20 -20.51
CA ASN A 88 2.02 -2.94 -21.02
C ASN A 88 2.95 -2.29 -19.98
N ASN A 89 2.40 -1.69 -18.90
CA ASN A 89 3.20 -0.90 -17.96
C ASN A 89 3.14 -1.43 -16.51
N ILE A 90 2.35 -2.46 -16.23
CA ILE A 90 2.30 -3.07 -14.89
C ILE A 90 2.85 -4.48 -14.96
N ASN A 91 3.87 -4.75 -14.14
CA ASN A 91 4.44 -6.06 -13.95
C ASN A 91 4.31 -6.51 -12.50
N PHE A 92 4.01 -7.80 -12.29
CA PHE A 92 3.95 -8.43 -10.99
C PHE A 92 5.09 -9.43 -10.84
N ILE A 93 5.86 -9.29 -9.77
CA ILE A 93 7.01 -10.13 -9.44
C ILE A 93 6.72 -10.77 -8.08
N PHE A 94 6.84 -12.09 -8.01
CA PHE A 94 6.69 -12.84 -6.78
C PHE A 94 8.07 -13.10 -6.18
N ALA A 95 8.29 -12.63 -4.95
CA ALA A 95 9.53 -12.87 -4.22
C ALA A 95 9.40 -14.17 -3.41
N GLY A 96 10.22 -15.16 -3.74
CA GLY A 96 10.22 -16.49 -3.11
C GLY A 96 9.68 -17.60 -4.03
N ASN A 97 9.57 -18.81 -3.50
CA ASN A 97 9.04 -19.96 -4.23
C ASN A 97 7.52 -19.83 -4.41
N SER A 98 7.01 -20.22 -5.58
CA SER A 98 5.61 -20.10 -5.99
C SER A 98 4.58 -20.71 -5.03
N GLU A 99 4.98 -21.65 -4.19
CA GLU A 99 4.12 -22.34 -3.23
C GLU A 99 3.95 -21.60 -1.89
N ASN A 100 4.82 -20.61 -1.58
CA ASN A 100 4.78 -19.78 -0.38
C ASN A 100 4.84 -18.30 -0.71
N CYS A 101 4.11 -17.90 -1.74
CA CYS A 101 4.11 -16.55 -2.27
C CYS A 101 3.45 -15.58 -1.30
N GLY A 102 4.20 -15.13 -0.31
CA GLY A 102 3.74 -14.13 0.66
C GLY A 102 4.20 -12.71 0.36
N VAL A 103 5.14 -12.53 -0.57
CA VAL A 103 5.66 -11.21 -0.96
C VAL A 103 5.42 -10.98 -2.45
N LEU A 104 4.65 -9.93 -2.75
CA LEU A 104 4.31 -9.50 -4.09
C LEU A 104 4.91 -8.12 -4.35
N ILE A 105 5.52 -7.94 -5.51
CA ILE A 105 6.03 -6.67 -5.99
C ILE A 105 5.23 -6.27 -7.22
N GLN A 106 4.61 -5.11 -7.17
CA GLN A 106 3.92 -4.48 -8.29
C GLN A 106 4.81 -3.34 -8.82
N HIS A 107 5.34 -3.48 -10.02
CA HIS A 107 6.10 -2.45 -10.69
C HIS A 107 5.25 -1.79 -11.78
N ILE A 108 5.09 -0.48 -11.69
CA ILE A 108 4.35 0.35 -12.65
C ILE A 108 5.33 1.31 -13.28
N ASN A 109 5.66 1.08 -14.55
CA ASN A 109 6.64 1.87 -15.30
C ASN A 109 5.94 2.78 -16.32
N LEU A 110 5.94 4.07 -16.06
CA LEU A 110 5.38 5.09 -16.95
C LEU A 110 6.46 6.05 -17.49
N ASN A 111 7.72 5.60 -17.59
CA ASN A 111 8.83 6.41 -18.13
C ASN A 111 8.55 6.90 -19.56
N ASN A 112 7.92 6.09 -20.41
CA ASN A 112 7.54 6.48 -21.77
C ASN A 112 6.49 7.60 -21.82
N TYR A 113 5.91 7.97 -20.69
CA TYR A 113 4.92 9.05 -20.54
C TYR A 113 5.43 10.17 -19.63
N ASP A 114 6.74 10.22 -19.37
CA ASP A 114 7.40 11.19 -18.48
C ASP A 114 6.85 11.21 -17.03
N LYS A 115 6.29 10.07 -16.59
CA LYS A 115 5.68 9.94 -15.26
C LYS A 115 6.56 9.20 -14.26
N GLY A 116 7.65 8.58 -14.72
CA GLY A 116 8.54 7.81 -13.89
C GLY A 116 7.99 6.42 -13.52
N GLU A 117 8.52 5.88 -12.46
CA GLU A 117 8.26 4.52 -12.00
C GLU A 117 7.78 4.51 -10.55
N VAL A 118 6.87 3.59 -10.27
CA VAL A 118 6.40 3.29 -8.90
C VAL A 118 6.51 1.79 -8.67
N VAL A 119 7.03 1.43 -7.51
CA VAL A 119 7.06 0.04 -7.03
C VAL A 119 6.28 -0.04 -5.74
N VAL A 120 5.35 -0.99 -5.65
CA VAL A 120 4.66 -1.34 -4.42
C VAL A 120 5.05 -2.75 -4.01
N ILE A 121 5.55 -2.90 -2.82
CA ILE A 121 5.97 -4.17 -2.26
C ILE A 121 5.02 -4.54 -1.13
N TYR A 122 4.38 -5.70 -1.24
CA TYR A 122 3.44 -6.21 -0.25
C TYR A 122 4.07 -7.41 0.46
N ASN A 123 4.30 -7.32 1.75
CA ASN A 123 4.72 -8.45 2.56
C ASN A 123 3.52 -9.00 3.35
N GLY A 124 2.92 -10.07 2.84
CA GLY A 124 1.82 -10.79 3.49
C GLY A 124 2.30 -11.88 4.47
N THR A 125 3.62 -12.02 4.66
CA THR A 125 4.19 -13.04 5.55
C THR A 125 4.30 -12.55 6.99
N ASN A 126 4.56 -13.47 7.92
CA ASN A 126 4.92 -13.18 9.30
C ASN A 126 6.43 -12.95 9.51
N ILE A 127 7.20 -12.85 8.43
CA ILE A 127 8.66 -12.67 8.46
C ILE A 127 8.96 -11.18 8.52
N ASP A 128 9.65 -10.77 9.58
CA ASP A 128 10.21 -9.43 9.69
C ASP A 128 11.54 -9.31 8.92
N ASN A 129 11.86 -8.11 8.48
CA ASN A 129 13.07 -7.78 7.76
C ASN A 129 13.26 -8.62 6.47
N TYR A 130 12.17 -8.84 5.73
CA TYR A 130 12.20 -9.60 4.47
C TYR A 130 13.01 -8.86 3.41
N ASP A 131 14.10 -9.47 2.93
CA ASP A 131 14.96 -8.90 1.88
C ASP A 131 14.31 -9.06 0.49
N VAL A 132 14.20 -7.95 -0.23
CA VAL A 132 13.59 -7.86 -1.57
C VAL A 132 14.55 -7.37 -2.64
N ASN A 133 15.81 -7.10 -2.30
CA ASN A 133 16.76 -6.44 -3.20
C ASN A 133 17.02 -7.19 -4.52
N SER A 134 16.96 -8.51 -4.49
CA SER A 134 17.11 -9.34 -5.70
C SER A 134 15.88 -9.36 -6.62
N TYR A 135 14.74 -8.84 -6.16
CA TYR A 135 13.46 -8.91 -6.87
C TYR A 135 12.97 -7.53 -7.33
N VAL A 136 13.30 -6.46 -6.60
CA VAL A 136 12.88 -5.11 -6.95
C VAL A 136 13.66 -4.63 -8.17
N PRO A 137 12.97 -4.17 -9.24
CA PRO A 137 13.64 -3.62 -10.41
C PRO A 137 14.54 -2.45 -10.05
N SER A 138 15.66 -2.31 -10.77
CA SER A 138 16.49 -1.11 -10.63
C SER A 138 15.77 0.10 -11.21
N SER A 139 15.74 1.17 -10.45
CA SER A 139 15.22 2.46 -10.92
C SER A 139 16.11 3.02 -12.04
N SER A 140 15.48 3.60 -13.05
CA SER A 140 16.17 4.31 -14.13
C SER A 140 16.97 5.53 -13.64
N SER A 141 16.59 6.11 -12.51
CA SER A 141 17.32 7.22 -11.87
C SER A 141 18.48 6.77 -10.97
N GLY A 142 18.65 5.47 -10.74
CA GLY A 142 19.67 4.91 -9.84
C GLY A 142 19.27 4.86 -8.37
N TYR A 143 18.12 5.44 -8.00
CA TYR A 143 17.62 5.49 -6.63
C TYR A 143 16.10 5.39 -6.57
N TRP A 144 15.59 5.11 -5.37
CA TRP A 144 14.18 5.09 -5.03
C TRP A 144 13.89 6.01 -3.83
N ASN A 145 12.81 6.76 -3.89
CA ASN A 145 12.26 7.49 -2.75
C ASN A 145 11.17 6.64 -2.11
N ILE A 146 11.30 6.38 -0.82
CA ILE A 146 10.30 5.68 -0.02
C ILE A 146 9.25 6.70 0.40
N ILE A 147 7.99 6.49 0.02
CA ILE A 147 6.84 7.36 0.35
C ILE A 147 5.81 6.68 1.23
N ALA A 148 5.89 5.36 1.39
CA ALA A 148 5.15 4.62 2.40
C ALA A 148 5.97 3.44 2.92
N ASN A 149 5.83 3.13 4.20
CA ASN A 149 6.37 1.96 4.89
C ASN A 149 5.39 1.50 5.99
N GLU A 150 5.79 0.61 6.87
CA GLU A 150 4.96 0.08 7.96
C GLU A 150 4.48 1.11 8.98
N ASN A 151 5.06 2.30 9.01
CA ASN A 151 4.78 3.33 10.02
C ASN A 151 4.03 4.54 9.46
N SER A 152 4.23 4.86 8.19
CA SER A 152 3.71 6.09 7.57
C SER A 152 3.45 5.91 6.10
N ALA A 153 2.46 6.63 5.59
CA ALA A 153 2.16 6.77 4.17
C ALA A 153 1.85 8.24 3.85
N GLY A 154 2.17 8.69 2.63
CA GLY A 154 1.91 10.05 2.15
C GLY A 154 2.91 10.44 1.06
N MET A 155 2.78 11.66 0.53
CA MET A 155 3.67 12.14 -0.53
C MET A 155 5.01 12.68 0.00
N LYS A 156 5.16 12.79 1.31
CA LYS A 156 6.44 13.15 1.93
C LYS A 156 7.43 12.00 1.77
N ILE A 157 8.62 12.30 1.25
CA ILE A 157 9.72 11.34 1.19
C ILE A 157 10.17 10.99 2.60
N LEU A 158 10.08 9.71 2.95
CA LEU A 158 10.51 9.16 4.23
C LEU A 158 12.00 8.86 4.23
N ASN A 159 12.52 8.36 3.11
CA ASN A 159 13.93 8.06 2.89
C ASN A 159 14.22 7.95 1.39
N THR A 160 15.49 8.11 1.00
CA THR A 160 15.99 7.83 -0.35
C THR A 160 17.04 6.73 -0.27
N VAL A 161 16.91 5.71 -1.10
CA VAL A 161 17.79 4.53 -1.12
C VAL A 161 18.28 4.28 -2.54
N PHE A 162 19.53 3.83 -2.68
CA PHE A 162 20.06 3.42 -3.98
C PHE A 162 19.49 2.06 -4.40
N ASN A 163 19.58 1.77 -5.68
CA ASN A 163 19.24 0.44 -6.21
C ASN A 163 20.00 -0.64 -5.42
N ASN A 164 19.31 -1.74 -5.11
CA ASN A 164 19.82 -2.85 -4.29
C ASN A 164 20.18 -2.50 -2.82
N GLN A 165 19.68 -1.38 -2.30
CA GLN A 165 19.84 -0.96 -0.90
C GLN A 165 18.50 -0.72 -0.21
N ILE A 166 17.46 -1.40 -0.65
CA ILE A 166 16.12 -1.29 -0.09
C ILE A 166 16.13 -1.96 1.30
N PRO A 167 15.66 -1.28 2.36
CA PRO A 167 15.58 -1.89 3.68
C PRO A 167 14.60 -3.05 3.69
N GLY A 168 14.86 -4.05 4.52
CA GLY A 168 14.00 -5.21 4.67
C GLY A 168 12.60 -4.82 5.14
N LEU A 169 11.58 -5.48 4.61
CA LEU A 169 10.18 -5.21 4.93
C LEU A 169 9.76 -5.89 6.22
N ARG A 170 8.99 -5.18 7.01
CA ARG A 170 8.34 -5.76 8.18
C ARG A 170 7.21 -6.70 7.78
N SER A 171 6.90 -7.70 8.64
CA SER A 171 5.77 -8.61 8.48
C SER A 171 4.45 -7.85 8.35
N TYR A 172 3.57 -8.31 7.47
CA TYR A 172 2.26 -7.73 7.22
C TYR A 172 2.32 -6.22 6.97
N SER A 173 3.17 -5.81 6.02
CA SER A 173 3.37 -4.40 5.69
C SER A 173 3.53 -4.16 4.20
N ILE A 174 3.51 -2.89 3.82
CA ILE A 174 3.89 -2.46 2.47
C ILE A 174 5.11 -1.55 2.51
N MET A 175 5.71 -1.40 1.32
CA MET A 175 6.58 -0.28 1.00
C MET A 175 6.21 0.26 -0.38
N ILE A 176 6.10 1.58 -0.51
CA ILE A 176 5.88 2.25 -1.80
C ILE A 176 7.11 3.09 -2.13
N LEU A 177 7.67 2.81 -3.29
CA LEU A 177 8.84 3.44 -3.85
C LEU A 177 8.46 4.25 -5.09
N CYS A 178 9.03 5.42 -5.29
CA CYS A 178 8.92 6.17 -6.53
C CYS A 178 10.25 6.80 -6.93
N ASN A 179 10.52 6.96 -8.23
CA ASN A 179 11.77 7.53 -8.72
C ASN A 179 11.63 8.94 -9.28
N ASN A 180 10.44 9.44 -9.50
CA ASN A 180 10.20 10.78 -10.02
C ASN A 180 9.50 11.66 -8.98
N ILE A 181 10.25 12.62 -8.43
CA ILE A 181 9.80 13.54 -7.37
C ILE A 181 8.84 14.63 -7.90
N ASN A 182 8.85 14.92 -9.19
CA ASN A 182 7.98 15.97 -9.76
C ASN A 182 6.48 15.63 -9.68
N PHE A 183 6.16 14.40 -9.26
CA PHE A 183 4.81 13.92 -8.96
C PHE A 183 4.65 13.51 -7.48
N CYS A 184 5.73 13.59 -6.70
CA CYS A 184 5.76 13.33 -5.27
C CYS A 184 5.66 14.66 -4.50
#